data_f6338dd28342fcbe00d6df3c6842679b
#
_entry.id   f6338dd28342fcbe00d6df3c6842679b
#
_cell.length_a   1.000
_cell.length_b   1.000
_cell.length_c   1.000
_cell.angle_alpha   90.00
_cell.angle_beta   90.00
_cell.angle_gamma   90.00
#
_symmetry.space_group_name_H-M   'P 1'
#
loop_
_entity.id
_entity.type
_entity.pdbx_description
1 polymer ?
#
loop_
_entity_poly.entity_id
_entity_poly.type
_entity_poly.pdbx_seq_one_letter_code
_entity_poly.pdbx_strand_id
1 'polypeptide(L)'
;MAENTLKTRIILRNDSTANWLANKDQVLKRGEVGIEFDEKGKTKIKIGNGTATWENLPYFGGQSEEQVFQVDWDGTGTKEAAITAVVGAAELQAGDVAIVKQIVYGDKKEYTAFVYDGTNWVAMDGNYSAENVYFAEDFIATQNIGTVTIDSTGSATIAAKGKNVKEVLAALFAKEKDPTVTAPKVTVTSTDLKAYEAGTKIKPKYTATFDAGKYQYGPATGVTATEWEVTLNDTVTQTLTTATGTFEEITVGDNSNITITAKVTHGAGAAPKTNLGNEKASLAIAAGTKSATTTTKITSFRPIFYGVSTTDTAINGEVIRALTNGGIYNAAKNIVLNVGETAGAKRVILAYPANTSRGGLSKVELTSTMNLDITSTYVAQANVEVPGANGYTAVPYKVFVYAPADIGGDEVHTIKLA
;
A
#
# COMPACT_ATOMS: atom_id res chain seq x y z
N MET A 1 -51.41 81.70 -23.20
CA MET A 1 -51.84 80.74 -24.19
C MET A 1 -52.12 79.44 -23.46
N ALA A 2 -53.37 78.98 -23.46
CA ALA A 2 -53.68 77.70 -22.78
C ALA A 2 -53.25 76.56 -23.68
N GLU A 3 -52.35 75.69 -23.13
CA GLU A 3 -51.97 74.44 -23.76
C GLU A 3 -53.20 73.51 -23.80
N ASN A 4 -53.73 73.28 -24.98
CA ASN A 4 -54.72 72.25 -25.22
C ASN A 4 -54.05 70.89 -25.29
N THR A 5 -53.94 70.17 -24.17
CA THR A 5 -53.50 68.80 -24.14
C THR A 5 -54.57 67.90 -24.72
N LEU A 6 -54.40 67.46 -25.96
CA LEU A 6 -55.33 66.50 -26.62
C LEU A 6 -55.08 65.10 -25.97
N LYS A 7 -56.02 64.70 -25.10
CA LYS A 7 -56.05 63.34 -24.56
C LYS A 7 -56.68 62.37 -25.57
N THR A 8 -55.91 61.95 -26.54
CA THR A 8 -56.30 60.95 -27.52
C THR A 8 -55.84 59.56 -27.07
N ARG A 9 -56.80 58.68 -26.84
CA ARG A 9 -56.49 57.28 -26.59
C ARG A 9 -56.50 56.57 -27.95
N ILE A 10 -55.35 56.09 -28.39
CA ILE A 10 -55.22 55.29 -29.60
C ILE A 10 -55.46 53.82 -29.18
N ILE A 11 -56.46 53.19 -29.70
CA ILE A 11 -56.74 51.75 -29.56
C ILE A 11 -56.22 51.12 -30.85
N LEU A 12 -55.20 50.28 -30.70
CA LEU A 12 -54.68 49.49 -31.82
C LEU A 12 -55.68 48.36 -32.16
N ARG A 13 -55.65 47.93 -33.39
CA ARG A 13 -56.48 46.82 -33.83
C ARG A 13 -56.14 45.57 -33.05
N ASN A 14 -57.15 45.01 -32.36
CA ASN A 14 -56.95 43.85 -31.49
C ASN A 14 -58.16 42.92 -31.58
N ASP A 15 -57.92 41.63 -31.48
CA ASP A 15 -58.92 40.61 -31.45
C ASP A 15 -58.42 39.31 -30.84
N SER A 16 -59.27 38.29 -30.63
CA SER A 16 -58.93 36.97 -30.20
C SER A 16 -58.21 36.20 -31.31
N THR A 17 -57.38 35.18 -30.91
CA THR A 17 -56.75 34.25 -31.84
C THR A 17 -57.79 33.64 -32.80
N ALA A 18 -58.95 33.25 -32.30
CA ALA A 18 -60.02 32.65 -33.11
C ALA A 18 -60.54 33.61 -34.18
N ASN A 19 -60.72 34.89 -33.84
CA ASN A 19 -61.20 35.91 -34.80
C ASN A 19 -60.14 36.29 -35.83
N TRP A 20 -58.83 36.37 -35.42
CA TRP A 20 -57.78 36.58 -36.34
C TRP A 20 -57.55 35.39 -37.30
N LEU A 21 -57.74 34.13 -36.82
CA LEU A 21 -57.74 32.95 -37.65
C LEU A 21 -58.88 32.90 -38.65
N ALA A 22 -60.10 33.33 -38.22
CA ALA A 22 -61.27 33.47 -39.13
C ALA A 22 -61.04 34.51 -40.23
N ASN A 23 -60.19 35.49 -39.98
CA ASN A 23 -59.80 36.57 -40.90
C ASN A 23 -58.29 36.47 -41.34
N LYS A 24 -57.76 35.32 -41.42
CA LYS A 24 -56.35 35.05 -41.68
C LYS A 24 -55.84 35.65 -42.98
N ASP A 25 -56.66 35.78 -43.99
CA ASP A 25 -56.29 36.31 -45.32
C ASP A 25 -56.28 37.86 -45.35
N GLN A 26 -56.56 38.53 -44.23
CA GLN A 26 -56.55 39.96 -44.15
C GLN A 26 -55.19 40.53 -44.24
N VAL A 27 -54.94 41.54 -45.11
CA VAL A 27 -53.66 42.25 -45.23
C VAL A 27 -53.71 43.51 -44.38
N LEU A 28 -52.83 43.61 -43.38
CA LEU A 28 -52.65 44.86 -42.62
C LEU A 28 -51.79 45.84 -43.41
N LYS A 29 -52.16 47.11 -43.33
CA LYS A 29 -51.37 48.17 -43.98
C LYS A 29 -49.92 48.19 -43.40
N ARG A 30 -49.03 48.69 -44.20
CA ARG A 30 -47.66 48.79 -43.77
C ARG A 30 -47.52 49.69 -42.52
N GLY A 31 -46.97 49.10 -41.41
CA GLY A 31 -46.84 49.73 -40.10
C GLY A 31 -48.10 49.64 -39.23
N GLU A 32 -49.19 49.04 -39.72
CA GLU A 32 -50.41 48.79 -38.92
C GLU A 32 -50.11 47.68 -37.90
N VAL A 33 -50.40 47.94 -36.63
CA VAL A 33 -50.21 46.98 -35.55
C VAL A 33 -51.43 46.17 -35.28
N GLY A 34 -51.38 44.89 -35.42
CA GLY A 34 -52.42 43.92 -35.00
C GLY A 34 -52.01 43.22 -33.71
N ILE A 35 -52.96 43.19 -32.76
CA ILE A 35 -52.75 42.55 -31.46
C ILE A 35 -53.67 41.34 -31.38
N GLU A 36 -53.18 40.22 -31.09
CA GLU A 36 -53.88 38.96 -30.90
C GLU A 36 -53.92 38.60 -29.44
N PHE A 37 -55.04 38.17 -28.92
CA PHE A 37 -55.16 37.61 -27.56
C PHE A 37 -55.57 36.16 -27.66
N ASP A 38 -54.76 35.27 -27.05
CA ASP A 38 -55.09 33.87 -26.91
C ASP A 38 -56.19 33.65 -25.81
N GLU A 39 -56.66 32.44 -25.70
CA GLU A 39 -57.69 32.07 -24.70
C GLU A 39 -57.19 32.21 -23.26
N LYS A 40 -55.85 32.22 -23.05
CA LYS A 40 -55.22 32.41 -21.76
C LYS A 40 -54.86 33.87 -21.48
N GLY A 41 -55.25 34.80 -22.39
CA GLY A 41 -54.93 36.22 -22.24
C GLY A 41 -53.56 36.66 -22.65
N LYS A 42 -52.72 35.77 -23.24
CA LYS A 42 -51.46 36.15 -23.82
C LYS A 42 -51.66 37.09 -25.00
N THR A 43 -50.85 38.10 -25.08
CA THR A 43 -50.89 39.12 -26.14
C THR A 43 -49.78 38.87 -27.14
N LYS A 44 -50.10 38.71 -28.40
CA LYS A 44 -49.15 38.61 -29.52
C LYS A 44 -49.31 39.80 -30.45
N ILE A 45 -48.30 40.26 -31.07
CA ILE A 45 -48.30 41.42 -31.93
C ILE A 45 -47.74 41.06 -33.30
N LYS A 46 -48.46 41.42 -34.34
CA LYS A 46 -47.91 41.40 -35.71
C LYS A 46 -47.99 42.82 -36.29
N ILE A 47 -46.98 43.15 -37.12
CA ILE A 47 -46.92 44.47 -37.80
C ILE A 47 -47.13 44.26 -39.29
N GLY A 48 -48.07 44.89 -39.84
CA GLY A 48 -48.42 44.84 -41.28
C GLY A 48 -47.25 45.34 -42.14
N ASN A 49 -47.01 44.61 -43.22
CA ASN A 49 -46.02 45.02 -44.24
C ASN A 49 -46.67 45.55 -45.51
N GLY A 50 -48.01 45.52 -45.54
CA GLY A 50 -48.84 46.03 -46.65
C GLY A 50 -49.04 45.03 -47.78
N THR A 51 -48.50 43.82 -47.69
CA THR A 51 -48.61 42.80 -48.75
C THR A 51 -48.91 41.38 -48.23
N ALA A 52 -48.40 40.99 -47.07
CA ALA A 52 -48.62 39.70 -46.48
C ALA A 52 -49.97 39.66 -45.77
N THR A 53 -50.64 38.50 -45.84
CA THR A 53 -51.86 38.26 -45.06
C THR A 53 -51.51 38.09 -43.59
N TRP A 54 -52.52 38.25 -42.70
CA TRP A 54 -52.30 38.05 -41.24
C TRP A 54 -51.60 36.72 -40.92
N GLU A 55 -52.02 35.67 -41.57
CA GLU A 55 -51.41 34.35 -41.36
C GLU A 55 -49.88 34.35 -41.60
N ASN A 56 -49.46 35.03 -42.68
CA ASN A 56 -48.06 35.06 -43.15
C ASN A 56 -47.23 36.21 -42.56
N LEU A 57 -47.79 37.07 -41.70
CA LEU A 57 -46.99 38.07 -40.99
C LEU A 57 -46.28 37.45 -39.81
N PRO A 58 -44.98 37.72 -39.65
CA PRO A 58 -44.26 37.28 -38.46
C PRO A 58 -44.72 38.02 -37.21
N TYR A 59 -44.71 37.35 -36.07
CA TYR A 59 -44.90 38.00 -34.79
C TYR A 59 -43.74 38.94 -34.47
N PHE A 60 -44.10 40.08 -33.85
CA PHE A 60 -43.10 41.06 -33.41
C PHE A 60 -42.31 40.48 -32.22
N GLY A 61 -40.97 40.33 -32.39
CA GLY A 61 -40.09 39.78 -31.35
C GLY A 61 -39.51 38.41 -31.68
N GLY A 62 -39.89 37.77 -32.82
CA GLY A 62 -39.36 36.49 -33.26
C GLY A 62 -40.42 35.46 -33.63
N GLN A 63 -39.99 34.40 -34.32
CA GLN A 63 -40.91 33.37 -34.88
C GLN A 63 -41.24 32.24 -33.90
N SER A 64 -40.86 32.33 -32.63
CA SER A 64 -41.16 31.26 -31.68
C SER A 64 -42.02 31.79 -30.53
N GLU A 65 -43.03 31.04 -30.20
CA GLU A 65 -43.81 31.21 -28.96
C GLU A 65 -42.97 30.65 -27.79
N GLU A 66 -41.78 31.19 -27.60
CA GLU A 66 -40.93 30.77 -26.50
C GLU A 66 -41.67 30.99 -25.18
N GLN A 67 -41.91 29.91 -24.48
CA GLN A 67 -42.59 29.95 -23.18
C GLN A 67 -41.54 30.03 -22.07
N VAL A 68 -41.81 30.80 -21.04
CA VAL A 68 -40.99 30.87 -19.84
C VAL A 68 -41.74 30.22 -18.69
N PHE A 69 -41.25 29.07 -18.24
CA PHE A 69 -41.85 28.34 -17.13
C PHE A 69 -41.09 28.69 -15.83
N GLN A 70 -41.84 28.90 -14.76
CA GLN A 70 -41.27 29.02 -13.42
C GLN A 70 -41.54 27.74 -12.66
N VAL A 71 -40.47 27.16 -12.13
CA VAL A 71 -40.48 25.87 -11.45
C VAL A 71 -39.90 26.04 -10.05
N ASP A 72 -40.67 25.71 -9.02
CA ASP A 72 -40.15 25.59 -7.66
C ASP A 72 -39.63 24.15 -7.46
N TRP A 73 -38.37 24.01 -7.09
CA TRP A 73 -37.73 22.72 -6.85
C TRP A 73 -37.34 22.59 -5.38
N ASP A 74 -37.75 21.49 -4.76
CA ASP A 74 -37.55 21.21 -3.35
C ASP A 74 -36.20 20.54 -3.03
N GLY A 75 -35.38 20.29 -4.05
CA GLY A 75 -34.11 19.60 -3.90
C GLY A 75 -34.20 18.08 -4.12
N THR A 76 -35.38 17.54 -4.43
CA THR A 76 -35.57 16.09 -4.63
C THR A 76 -35.56 15.75 -6.14
N GLY A 77 -34.81 14.73 -6.53
CA GLY A 77 -34.65 14.36 -7.95
C GLY A 77 -33.79 15.36 -8.75
N THR A 78 -33.96 15.37 -10.06
CA THR A 78 -33.25 16.30 -10.95
C THR A 78 -34.08 17.53 -11.24
N LYS A 79 -33.44 18.66 -11.58
CA LYS A 79 -34.15 19.90 -11.98
C LYS A 79 -34.95 19.71 -13.26
N GLU A 80 -34.42 18.91 -14.20
CA GLU A 80 -35.06 18.55 -15.45
C GLU A 80 -36.36 17.75 -15.22
N ALA A 81 -36.36 16.83 -14.26
CA ALA A 81 -37.57 16.10 -13.87
C ALA A 81 -38.64 17.02 -13.26
N ALA A 82 -38.19 17.98 -12.42
CA ALA A 82 -39.09 18.99 -11.86
C ALA A 82 -39.69 19.90 -12.94
N ILE A 83 -38.91 20.31 -13.93
CA ILE A 83 -39.41 21.06 -15.08
C ILE A 83 -40.47 20.24 -15.84
N THR A 84 -40.13 18.99 -16.15
CA THR A 84 -41.06 18.10 -16.89
C THR A 84 -42.39 17.89 -16.15
N ALA A 85 -42.34 17.80 -14.82
CA ALA A 85 -43.55 17.66 -13.99
C ALA A 85 -44.42 18.90 -14.03
N VAL A 86 -43.86 20.10 -14.11
CA VAL A 86 -44.61 21.39 -14.17
C VAL A 86 -45.15 21.66 -15.58
N VAL A 87 -44.31 21.39 -16.58
CA VAL A 87 -44.66 21.66 -17.99
C VAL A 87 -45.70 20.65 -18.50
N GLY A 88 -45.68 19.41 -18.02
CA GLY A 88 -46.61 18.36 -18.39
C GLY A 88 -46.49 18.00 -19.89
N ALA A 89 -47.67 17.80 -20.52
CA ALA A 89 -47.79 17.51 -21.95
C ALA A 89 -47.95 18.78 -22.80
N ALA A 90 -47.45 19.94 -22.34
CA ALA A 90 -47.45 21.17 -23.12
C ALA A 90 -46.70 20.96 -24.45
N GLU A 91 -47.14 21.64 -25.50
CA GLU A 91 -46.41 21.67 -26.77
C GLU A 91 -45.12 22.47 -26.59
N LEU A 92 -44.05 21.77 -26.26
CA LEU A 92 -42.72 22.36 -26.10
C LEU A 92 -42.09 22.66 -27.47
N GLN A 93 -41.50 23.82 -27.59
CA GLN A 93 -40.74 24.22 -28.76
C GLN A 93 -39.26 24.48 -28.40
N ALA A 94 -38.37 24.20 -29.35
CA ALA A 94 -36.96 24.57 -29.15
C ALA A 94 -36.87 26.09 -28.92
N GLY A 95 -36.18 26.47 -27.83
CA GLY A 95 -36.12 27.86 -27.35
C GLY A 95 -36.96 28.16 -26.11
N ASP A 96 -37.92 27.30 -25.74
CA ASP A 96 -38.63 27.45 -24.47
C ASP A 96 -37.69 27.47 -23.27
N VAL A 97 -37.97 28.34 -22.32
CA VAL A 97 -37.10 28.56 -21.14
C VAL A 97 -37.80 28.13 -19.86
N ALA A 98 -37.11 27.45 -19.01
CA ALA A 98 -37.56 27.18 -17.65
C ALA A 98 -36.62 27.81 -16.63
N ILE A 99 -37.17 28.52 -15.66
CA ILE A 99 -36.41 29.08 -14.52
C ILE A 99 -36.76 28.27 -13.29
N VAL A 100 -35.82 27.47 -12.84
CA VAL A 100 -35.93 26.65 -11.63
C VAL A 100 -35.47 27.43 -10.42
N LYS A 101 -36.33 27.60 -9.45
CA LYS A 101 -36.06 28.25 -8.17
C LYS A 101 -35.86 27.19 -7.09
N GLN A 102 -34.73 27.25 -6.39
CA GLN A 102 -34.40 26.41 -5.25
C GLN A 102 -34.15 27.26 -4.01
N ILE A 103 -34.62 26.82 -2.84
CA ILE A 103 -34.20 27.39 -1.56
C ILE A 103 -32.97 26.60 -1.08
N VAL A 104 -31.80 27.25 -1.07
CA VAL A 104 -30.52 26.56 -0.79
C VAL A 104 -30.18 26.62 0.69
N TYR A 105 -30.41 27.76 1.35
CA TYR A 105 -30.13 27.94 2.78
C TYR A 105 -30.92 29.12 3.36
N GLY A 106 -31.74 28.85 4.37
CA GLY A 106 -32.64 29.87 4.92
C GLY A 106 -33.56 30.44 3.84
N ASP A 107 -33.54 31.79 3.68
CA ASP A 107 -34.34 32.49 2.65
C ASP A 107 -33.59 32.72 1.34
N LYS A 108 -32.35 32.18 1.20
CA LYS A 108 -31.56 32.32 -0.04
C LYS A 108 -32.16 31.45 -1.13
N LYS A 109 -32.48 32.10 -2.23
CA LYS A 109 -33.01 31.45 -3.44
C LYS A 109 -31.93 31.41 -4.49
N GLU A 110 -31.75 30.26 -5.11
CA GLU A 110 -30.90 30.07 -6.29
C GLU A 110 -31.83 29.85 -7.50
N TYR A 111 -31.49 30.45 -8.62
CA TYR A 111 -32.24 30.33 -9.86
C TYR A 111 -31.36 29.73 -10.94
N THR A 112 -31.84 28.65 -11.55
CA THR A 112 -31.16 27.99 -12.68
C THR A 112 -32.06 28.11 -13.90
N ALA A 113 -31.54 28.68 -14.99
CA ALA A 113 -32.24 28.75 -16.24
C ALA A 113 -31.94 27.54 -17.13
N PHE A 114 -32.97 27.00 -17.75
CA PHE A 114 -32.88 25.93 -18.73
C PHE A 114 -33.50 26.36 -20.03
N VAL A 115 -32.95 25.93 -21.16
CA VAL A 115 -33.56 26.07 -22.49
C VAL A 115 -33.93 24.69 -23.03
N TYR A 116 -35.06 24.57 -23.66
CA TYR A 116 -35.41 23.33 -24.33
C TYR A 116 -34.82 23.34 -25.74
N ASP A 117 -33.98 22.33 -26.06
CA ASP A 117 -33.28 22.22 -27.35
C ASP A 117 -34.12 21.54 -28.46
N GLY A 118 -35.38 21.23 -28.17
CA GLY A 118 -36.29 20.43 -29.02
C GLY A 118 -36.34 18.96 -28.58
N THR A 119 -35.55 18.53 -27.65
CA THR A 119 -35.51 17.15 -27.15
C THR A 119 -35.37 17.12 -25.63
N ASN A 120 -34.44 17.92 -25.07
CA ASN A 120 -34.10 17.94 -23.66
C ASN A 120 -34.06 19.37 -23.09
N TRP A 121 -34.21 19.48 -21.77
CA TRP A 121 -33.92 20.70 -21.05
C TRP A 121 -32.43 20.81 -20.79
N VAL A 122 -31.76 21.83 -21.32
CA VAL A 122 -30.33 22.09 -21.18
C VAL A 122 -30.13 23.31 -20.28
N ALA A 123 -29.32 23.18 -19.23
CA ALA A 123 -29.01 24.30 -18.35
C ALA A 123 -28.31 25.42 -19.11
N MET A 124 -28.89 26.65 -19.07
CA MET A 124 -28.27 27.83 -19.69
C MET A 124 -27.11 28.42 -18.87
N ASP A 125 -27.21 28.31 -17.55
CA ASP A 125 -26.10 28.50 -16.66
C ASP A 125 -25.25 27.27 -16.79
N GLY A 126 -24.22 27.34 -17.55
CA GLY A 126 -23.18 26.31 -17.53
C GLY A 126 -22.91 25.99 -16.07
N ASN A 127 -22.77 24.71 -15.74
CA ASN A 127 -22.40 24.26 -14.40
C ASN A 127 -21.00 24.85 -14.05
N TYR A 128 -20.97 26.13 -13.71
CA TYR A 128 -19.78 26.87 -13.34
C TYR A 128 -19.35 26.49 -11.93
N SER A 129 -19.04 25.22 -11.73
CA SER A 129 -18.31 24.82 -10.56
C SER A 129 -16.83 25.17 -10.75
N ALA A 130 -16.11 25.37 -9.67
CA ALA A 130 -14.66 25.57 -9.73
C ALA A 130 -13.91 24.41 -10.42
N GLU A 131 -14.60 23.28 -10.66
CA GLU A 131 -14.09 22.10 -11.35
C GLU A 131 -14.32 22.13 -12.87
N ASN A 132 -15.31 22.93 -13.34
CA ASN A 132 -15.73 22.95 -14.73
C ASN A 132 -15.31 24.22 -15.48
N VAL A 133 -14.76 25.21 -14.77
CA VAL A 133 -14.24 26.43 -15.38
C VAL A 133 -12.74 26.30 -15.55
N TYR A 134 -12.25 26.27 -16.79
CA TYR A 134 -10.84 26.09 -17.12
C TYR A 134 -10.23 27.40 -17.60
N PHE A 135 -8.97 27.59 -17.26
CA PHE A 135 -8.21 28.75 -17.73
C PHE A 135 -7.68 28.51 -19.15
N ALA A 136 -7.87 29.48 -20.02
CA ALA A 136 -7.39 29.41 -21.40
C ALA A 136 -5.87 29.66 -21.52
N GLU A 137 -5.26 30.36 -20.55
CA GLU A 137 -3.85 30.78 -20.55
C GLU A 137 -3.27 30.81 -19.12
N ASP A 138 -1.95 30.94 -19.05
CA ASP A 138 -1.24 31.16 -17.80
C ASP A 138 -1.34 32.64 -17.39
N PHE A 139 -1.23 32.89 -16.09
CA PHE A 139 -1.24 34.28 -15.56
C PHE A 139 0.13 34.72 -15.14
N ILE A 140 0.38 36.03 -15.27
CA ILE A 140 1.58 36.66 -14.74
C ILE A 140 1.24 37.36 -13.43
N ALA A 141 1.81 36.86 -12.34
CA ALA A 141 1.74 37.52 -11.04
C ALA A 141 2.81 38.62 -10.95
N THR A 142 2.42 39.78 -10.53
CA THR A 142 3.32 40.95 -10.28
C THR A 142 3.51 41.18 -8.77
N GLN A 143 2.94 40.37 -7.95
CA GLN A 143 3.06 40.37 -6.49
C GLN A 143 3.06 38.90 -5.99
N ASN A 144 3.60 38.68 -4.81
CA ASN A 144 3.51 37.36 -4.17
C ASN A 144 2.06 37.00 -3.88
N ILE A 145 1.62 35.86 -4.37
CA ILE A 145 0.24 35.32 -4.15
C ILE A 145 0.32 33.88 -3.69
N GLY A 146 -0.06 33.63 -2.46
CA GLY A 146 -0.07 32.28 -1.90
C GLY A 146 1.33 31.64 -1.93
N THR A 147 1.48 30.59 -2.72
CA THR A 147 2.75 29.85 -2.90
C THR A 147 3.64 30.44 -4.01
N VAL A 148 3.11 31.35 -4.80
CA VAL A 148 3.83 31.96 -5.91
C VAL A 148 4.62 33.19 -5.42
N THR A 149 5.93 33.13 -5.56
CA THR A 149 6.86 34.21 -5.24
C THR A 149 7.39 34.79 -6.53
N ILE A 150 7.32 36.13 -6.69
CA ILE A 150 7.90 36.80 -7.84
C ILE A 150 9.43 36.72 -7.80
N ASP A 151 10.03 36.59 -8.97
CA ASP A 151 11.48 36.54 -9.14
C ASP A 151 12.14 37.96 -9.14
N SER A 152 13.43 38.02 -9.45
CA SER A 152 14.19 39.28 -9.54
C SER A 152 13.74 40.20 -10.68
N THR A 153 12.92 39.70 -11.63
CA THR A 153 12.31 40.51 -12.69
C THR A 153 11.00 41.14 -12.27
N GLY A 154 10.52 40.86 -11.05
CA GLY A 154 9.30 41.40 -10.49
C GLY A 154 8.03 40.68 -10.99
N SER A 155 8.17 39.44 -11.49
CA SER A 155 7.04 38.65 -11.98
C SER A 155 7.20 37.15 -11.70
N ALA A 156 6.10 36.45 -11.76
CA ALA A 156 6.08 34.95 -11.75
C ALA A 156 4.92 34.45 -12.59
N THR A 157 5.14 33.36 -13.32
CA THR A 157 4.07 32.71 -14.08
C THR A 157 3.27 31.77 -13.19
N ILE A 158 1.96 31.95 -13.13
CA ILE A 158 1.01 30.99 -12.54
C ILE A 158 0.58 30.06 -13.66
N ALA A 159 1.05 28.82 -13.62
CA ALA A 159 0.71 27.78 -14.59
C ALA A 159 -0.76 27.37 -14.46
N ALA A 160 -1.66 28.10 -15.11
CA ALA A 160 -3.11 27.93 -15.04
C ALA A 160 -3.71 27.32 -16.32
N LYS A 161 -3.05 27.47 -17.47
CA LYS A 161 -3.56 27.00 -18.76
C LYS A 161 -3.98 25.52 -18.72
N GLY A 162 -5.23 25.27 -19.10
CA GLY A 162 -5.83 23.93 -19.12
C GLY A 162 -6.17 23.35 -17.74
N LYS A 163 -5.98 24.12 -16.66
CA LYS A 163 -6.40 23.74 -15.31
C LYS A 163 -7.73 24.40 -14.94
N ASN A 164 -8.50 23.78 -14.10
CA ASN A 164 -9.73 24.38 -13.58
C ASN A 164 -9.45 25.30 -12.38
N VAL A 165 -10.43 26.11 -12.01
CA VAL A 165 -10.32 27.10 -10.91
C VAL A 165 -9.92 26.42 -9.59
N LYS A 166 -10.50 25.26 -9.28
CA LYS A 166 -10.20 24.52 -8.06
C LYS A 166 -8.73 24.08 -7.99
N GLU A 167 -8.19 23.57 -9.11
CA GLU A 167 -6.80 23.14 -9.19
C GLU A 167 -5.83 24.31 -9.02
N VAL A 168 -6.12 25.45 -9.66
CA VAL A 168 -5.28 26.65 -9.55
C VAL A 168 -5.33 27.22 -8.14
N LEU A 169 -6.52 27.36 -7.55
CA LEU A 169 -6.65 27.84 -6.17
C LEU A 169 -6.02 26.88 -5.16
N ALA A 170 -6.19 25.56 -5.34
CA ALA A 170 -5.56 24.58 -4.49
C ALA A 170 -4.02 24.67 -4.55
N ALA A 171 -3.46 24.90 -5.73
CA ALA A 171 -2.01 25.11 -5.90
C ALA A 171 -1.54 26.41 -5.26
N LEU A 172 -2.26 27.52 -5.45
CA LEU A 172 -1.92 28.85 -4.92
C LEU A 172 -1.94 28.88 -3.37
N PHE A 173 -2.91 28.20 -2.76
CA PHE A 173 -3.11 28.24 -1.31
C PHE A 173 -2.69 26.94 -0.60
N ALA A 174 -2.07 25.98 -1.31
CA ALA A 174 -1.55 24.78 -0.69
C ALA A 174 -0.42 25.16 0.29
N LYS A 175 -0.55 24.67 1.53
CA LYS A 175 0.55 24.79 2.49
C LYS A 175 1.71 23.91 2.02
N GLU A 176 2.88 24.53 1.89
CA GLU A 176 4.10 23.78 1.63
C GLU A 176 4.38 22.79 2.77
N LYS A 177 4.67 21.55 2.40
CA LYS A 177 5.03 20.48 3.34
C LYS A 177 6.35 19.87 2.90
N ASP A 178 7.25 19.72 3.82
CA ASP A 178 8.49 19.01 3.59
C ASP A 178 8.20 17.51 3.33
N PRO A 179 9.01 16.87 2.48
CA PRO A 179 8.86 15.45 2.21
C PRO A 179 9.25 14.61 3.41
N THR A 180 8.53 13.53 3.63
CA THR A 180 9.01 12.47 4.53
C THR A 180 10.16 11.73 3.85
N VAL A 181 11.25 11.52 4.59
CA VAL A 181 12.44 10.80 4.14
C VAL A 181 12.51 9.44 4.84
N THR A 182 12.51 8.37 4.08
CA THR A 182 12.79 7.02 4.59
C THR A 182 14.28 6.75 4.43
N ALA A 183 14.97 6.52 5.53
CA ALA A 183 16.40 6.25 5.52
C ALA A 183 16.75 4.93 4.82
N PRO A 184 17.91 4.82 4.19
CA PRO A 184 18.39 3.58 3.62
C PRO A 184 18.64 2.52 4.71
N LYS A 185 18.44 1.25 4.33
CA LYS A 185 18.56 0.11 5.24
C LYS A 185 19.28 -1.04 4.54
N VAL A 186 20.07 -1.79 5.30
CA VAL A 186 20.63 -3.06 4.85
C VAL A 186 20.06 -4.20 5.68
N THR A 187 19.90 -5.37 5.09
CA THR A 187 19.58 -6.62 5.78
C THR A 187 20.52 -7.73 5.29
N VAL A 188 20.75 -8.73 6.13
CA VAL A 188 21.54 -9.90 5.77
C VAL A 188 20.90 -11.15 6.33
N THR A 189 20.84 -12.20 5.52
CA THR A 189 20.24 -13.49 5.85
C THR A 189 21.14 -14.63 5.40
N SER A 190 21.00 -15.79 6.04
CA SER A 190 21.63 -17.03 5.63
C SER A 190 20.78 -18.21 6.11
N THR A 191 20.72 -19.27 5.33
CA THR A 191 20.07 -20.54 5.67
C THR A 191 20.96 -21.45 6.52
N ASP A 192 22.24 -21.10 6.62
CA ASP A 192 23.24 -21.89 7.33
C ASP A 192 23.42 -21.48 8.81
N LEU A 193 22.63 -20.50 9.26
CA LEU A 193 22.64 -20.03 10.66
C LEU A 193 21.82 -20.97 11.55
N LYS A 194 22.47 -22.02 12.02
CA LYS A 194 21.89 -23.05 12.91
C LYS A 194 22.98 -23.67 13.78
N ALA A 195 22.57 -24.58 14.65
CA ALA A 195 23.50 -25.37 15.45
C ALA A 195 24.10 -26.53 14.63
N TYR A 196 25.39 -26.74 14.73
CA TYR A 196 26.12 -27.83 14.11
C TYR A 196 26.92 -28.64 15.18
N GLU A 197 27.14 -29.88 14.91
CA GLU A 197 28.09 -30.64 15.73
C GLU A 197 29.48 -30.03 15.62
N ALA A 198 30.21 -29.88 16.75
CA ALA A 198 31.57 -29.38 16.74
C ALA A 198 32.47 -30.26 15.85
N GLY A 199 33.24 -29.62 14.97
CA GLY A 199 34.02 -30.27 13.94
C GLY A 199 33.35 -30.36 12.58
N THR A 200 32.08 -29.98 12.45
CA THR A 200 31.42 -29.93 11.16
C THR A 200 32.07 -28.86 10.28
N LYS A 201 32.36 -29.22 9.03
CA LYS A 201 32.84 -28.30 8.01
C LYS A 201 31.70 -27.76 7.18
N ILE A 202 31.66 -26.45 7.01
CA ILE A 202 30.57 -25.77 6.26
C ILE A 202 31.16 -24.63 5.42
N LYS A 203 30.48 -24.29 4.34
CA LYS A 203 30.70 -23.08 3.54
C LYS A 203 29.47 -22.18 3.63
N PRO A 204 29.44 -21.26 4.61
CA PRO A 204 28.24 -20.45 4.83
C PRO A 204 27.90 -19.59 3.62
N LYS A 205 26.64 -19.62 3.21
CA LYS A 205 26.08 -18.76 2.16
C LYS A 205 25.36 -17.58 2.79
N TYR A 206 25.31 -16.46 2.08
CA TYR A 206 24.55 -15.31 2.54
C TYR A 206 23.87 -14.60 1.39
N THR A 207 22.82 -13.87 1.74
CA THR A 207 22.17 -12.87 0.88
C THR A 207 21.99 -11.60 1.70
N ALA A 208 22.60 -10.52 1.24
CA ALA A 208 22.38 -9.18 1.77
C ALA A 208 21.56 -8.37 0.79
N THR A 209 20.68 -7.52 1.29
CA THR A 209 19.86 -6.62 0.50
C THR A 209 19.99 -5.19 1.01
N PHE A 210 20.04 -4.25 0.09
CA PHE A 210 20.06 -2.82 0.38
C PHE A 210 18.77 -2.17 -0.08
N ASP A 211 18.07 -1.57 0.86
CA ASP A 211 16.96 -0.66 0.57
C ASP A 211 17.56 0.74 0.45
N ALA A 212 17.44 1.33 -0.71
CA ALA A 212 17.98 2.66 -1.02
C ALA A 212 17.34 3.80 -0.21
N GLY A 213 16.29 3.52 0.54
CA GLY A 213 15.43 4.54 1.09
C GLY A 213 14.60 5.22 0.00
N LYS A 214 13.76 6.14 0.40
CA LYS A 214 12.89 6.88 -0.52
C LYS A 214 12.48 8.23 0.03
N TYR A 215 12.09 9.11 -0.88
CA TYR A 215 11.46 10.38 -0.58
C TYR A 215 9.95 10.30 -0.86
N GLN A 216 9.16 11.01 -0.09
CA GLN A 216 7.72 11.11 -0.35
C GLN A 216 7.45 11.87 -1.67
N TYR A 217 8.23 12.90 -1.93
CA TYR A 217 8.15 13.70 -3.14
C TYR A 217 9.56 13.92 -3.72
N GLY A 218 9.69 13.92 -5.04
CA GLY A 218 10.94 14.16 -5.75
C GLY A 218 11.50 12.90 -6.41
N PRO A 219 12.80 12.61 -6.27
CA PRO A 219 13.41 11.44 -6.90
C PRO A 219 12.77 10.13 -6.47
N ALA A 220 12.57 9.20 -7.40
CA ALA A 220 11.94 7.90 -7.14
C ALA A 220 12.79 6.99 -6.23
N THR A 221 14.12 7.16 -6.26
CA THR A 221 15.08 6.38 -5.46
C THR A 221 15.83 7.27 -4.49
N GLY A 222 16.12 6.79 -3.29
CA GLY A 222 16.88 7.51 -2.29
C GLY A 222 18.35 7.63 -2.66
N VAL A 223 19.12 6.57 -2.45
CA VAL A 223 20.56 6.52 -2.68
C VAL A 223 20.98 5.27 -3.43
N THR A 224 22.21 5.23 -3.94
CA THR A 224 22.76 4.07 -4.63
C THR A 224 23.90 3.47 -3.80
N ALA A 225 23.90 2.15 -3.63
CA ALA A 225 25.03 1.43 -3.04
C ALA A 225 26.27 1.58 -3.94
N THR A 226 27.39 1.92 -3.36
CA THR A 226 28.68 2.06 -4.06
C THR A 226 29.64 0.94 -3.73
N GLU A 227 29.54 0.38 -2.52
CA GLU A 227 30.45 -0.66 -2.05
C GLU A 227 29.72 -1.60 -1.08
N TRP A 228 30.06 -2.88 -1.16
CA TRP A 228 29.63 -3.91 -0.23
C TRP A 228 30.81 -4.47 0.55
N GLU A 229 30.61 -4.70 1.83
CA GLU A 229 31.51 -5.40 2.72
C GLU A 229 30.68 -6.39 3.55
N VAL A 230 30.81 -7.70 3.27
CA VAL A 230 30.07 -8.71 4.03
C VAL A 230 31.07 -9.62 4.73
N THR A 231 30.98 -9.67 6.06
CA THR A 231 31.95 -10.26 6.94
C THR A 231 31.35 -11.45 7.69
N LEU A 232 32.01 -12.58 7.64
CA LEU A 232 31.81 -13.70 8.54
C LEU A 232 32.61 -13.48 9.81
N ASN A 233 31.95 -13.26 10.93
CA ASN A 233 32.60 -12.99 12.22
C ASN A 233 32.90 -14.30 12.94
N ASP A 234 34.03 -14.92 12.63
CA ASP A 234 34.59 -16.11 13.25
C ASP A 234 35.98 -15.79 13.83
N THR A 235 36.65 -16.77 14.38
CA THR A 235 38.06 -16.68 14.81
C THR A 235 39.02 -16.23 13.70
N VAL A 236 38.69 -16.61 12.45
CA VAL A 236 39.33 -16.07 11.24
C VAL A 236 38.23 -15.34 10.46
N THR A 237 38.30 -14.01 10.48
CA THR A 237 37.37 -13.17 9.79
C THR A 237 37.54 -13.27 8.28
N GLN A 238 36.47 -13.53 7.55
CA GLN A 238 36.44 -13.52 6.09
C GLN A 238 35.53 -12.37 5.61
N THR A 239 35.96 -11.67 4.58
CA THR A 239 35.21 -10.54 4.01
C THR A 239 35.02 -10.72 2.52
N LEU A 240 33.79 -10.49 2.05
CA LEU A 240 33.42 -10.52 0.65
C LEU A 240 32.80 -9.15 0.27
N THR A 241 32.88 -8.79 -1.01
CA THR A 241 32.49 -7.47 -1.53
C THR A 241 31.25 -7.50 -2.41
N THR A 242 30.47 -8.55 -2.30
CA THR A 242 29.25 -8.75 -3.10
C THR A 242 28.00 -8.85 -2.22
N ALA A 243 26.86 -8.52 -2.75
CA ALA A 243 25.58 -8.61 -2.04
C ALA A 243 25.18 -10.07 -1.72
N THR A 244 25.64 -11.04 -2.51
CA THR A 244 25.42 -12.46 -2.29
C THR A 244 26.74 -13.20 -2.42
N GLY A 245 26.92 -14.26 -1.67
CA GLY A 245 28.16 -15.01 -1.75
C GLY A 245 28.18 -16.26 -0.90
N THR A 246 29.32 -16.96 -0.98
CA THR A 246 29.63 -18.12 -0.17
C THR A 246 31.03 -17.90 0.40
N PHE A 247 31.14 -18.01 1.72
CA PHE A 247 32.44 -17.93 2.40
C PHE A 247 33.25 -19.21 2.17
N GLU A 248 34.55 -19.12 2.37
CA GLU A 248 35.41 -20.29 2.38
C GLU A 248 35.00 -21.24 3.50
N GLU A 249 35.44 -22.49 3.37
CA GLU A 249 35.17 -23.53 4.36
C GLU A 249 35.69 -23.15 5.74
N ILE A 250 34.80 -23.22 6.71
CA ILE A 250 35.14 -23.11 8.14
C ILE A 250 34.87 -24.42 8.86
N THR A 251 35.60 -24.67 9.94
CA THR A 251 35.30 -25.74 10.87
C THR A 251 34.59 -25.14 12.07
N VAL A 252 33.33 -25.58 12.34
CA VAL A 252 32.59 -25.13 13.51
C VAL A 252 33.20 -25.67 14.78
N GLY A 253 33.95 -24.83 15.51
CA GLY A 253 34.61 -25.20 16.74
C GLY A 253 33.68 -25.30 17.94
N ASP A 254 34.21 -25.77 19.09
CA ASP A 254 33.47 -25.73 20.34
C ASP A 254 33.13 -24.28 20.72
N ASN A 255 31.92 -24.08 21.27
CA ASN A 255 31.41 -22.80 21.68
C ASN A 255 31.32 -21.75 20.55
N SER A 256 31.26 -22.19 19.29
CA SER A 256 31.07 -21.31 18.14
C SER A 256 29.84 -20.41 18.32
N ASN A 257 30.04 -19.15 17.93
CA ASN A 257 29.00 -18.12 18.03
C ASN A 257 29.18 -17.13 16.86
N ILE A 258 29.06 -17.66 15.65
CA ILE A 258 29.43 -16.99 14.41
C ILE A 258 28.24 -16.24 13.85
N THR A 259 28.47 -14.98 13.48
CA THR A 259 27.47 -14.11 12.83
C THR A 259 28.00 -13.66 11.48
N ILE A 260 27.06 -13.17 10.65
CA ILE A 260 27.37 -12.50 9.40
C ILE A 260 26.96 -11.04 9.52
N THR A 261 27.85 -10.13 9.20
CA THR A 261 27.60 -8.69 9.16
C THR A 261 27.72 -8.20 7.73
N ALA A 262 26.68 -7.54 7.23
CA ALA A 262 26.73 -6.82 5.95
C ALA A 262 26.82 -5.32 6.23
N LYS A 263 27.74 -4.65 5.53
CA LYS A 263 27.93 -3.21 5.53
C LYS A 263 27.87 -2.71 4.09
N VAL A 264 27.13 -1.64 3.86
CA VAL A 264 26.98 -1.01 2.56
C VAL A 264 27.38 0.45 2.66
N THR A 265 28.29 0.88 1.79
CA THR A 265 28.57 2.28 1.58
C THR A 265 27.67 2.81 0.47
N HIS A 266 27.11 3.98 0.63
CA HIS A 266 26.25 4.62 -0.36
C HIS A 266 26.59 6.08 -0.56
N GLY A 267 26.38 6.58 -1.78
CA GLY A 267 26.53 7.99 -2.12
C GLY A 267 25.42 8.86 -1.49
N ALA A 268 25.52 10.17 -1.70
CA ALA A 268 24.47 11.10 -1.35
C ALA A 268 23.28 10.91 -2.29
N GLY A 269 22.08 11.06 -1.75
CA GLY A 269 20.83 11.11 -2.52
C GLY A 269 20.64 12.46 -3.19
N ALA A 270 19.88 12.50 -4.26
CA ALA A 270 19.43 13.74 -4.86
C ALA A 270 18.49 14.50 -3.91
N ALA A 271 18.38 15.82 -4.09
CA ALA A 271 17.50 16.65 -3.28
C ALA A 271 16.04 16.24 -3.45
N PRO A 272 15.31 15.93 -2.36
CA PRO A 272 13.88 15.72 -2.42
C PRO A 272 13.14 17.02 -2.70
N LYS A 273 11.85 16.90 -3.01
CA LYS A 273 10.98 18.04 -3.27
C LYS A 273 9.87 18.12 -2.24
N THR A 274 9.35 19.31 -2.04
CA THR A 274 8.11 19.51 -1.28
C THR A 274 6.90 19.00 -2.09
N ASN A 275 5.73 18.95 -1.47
CA ASN A 275 4.46 18.70 -2.16
C ASN A 275 4.16 19.73 -3.28
N LEU A 276 4.84 20.85 -3.29
CA LEU A 276 4.72 21.91 -4.31
C LEU A 276 5.84 21.85 -5.37
N GLY A 277 6.76 20.88 -5.28
CA GLY A 277 7.84 20.69 -6.23
C GLY A 277 9.13 21.47 -5.93
N ASN A 278 9.20 22.24 -4.84
CA ASN A 278 10.39 22.99 -4.44
C ASN A 278 11.45 22.04 -3.86
N GLU A 279 12.69 22.24 -4.27
CA GLU A 279 13.81 21.42 -3.79
C GLU A 279 14.16 21.71 -2.33
N LYS A 280 14.48 20.64 -1.58
CA LYS A 280 14.89 20.68 -0.17
C LYS A 280 16.21 19.95 0.02
N ALA A 281 17.28 20.55 -0.45
CA ALA A 281 18.63 19.97 -0.38
C ALA A 281 19.06 19.58 1.05
N SER A 282 18.58 20.30 2.07
CA SER A 282 18.86 20.00 3.49
C SER A 282 18.24 18.67 3.97
N LEU A 283 17.26 18.12 3.23
CA LEU A 283 16.61 16.85 3.52
C LEU A 283 17.12 15.70 2.64
N ALA A 284 18.12 15.95 1.79
CA ALA A 284 18.76 14.90 1.01
C ALA A 284 19.43 13.88 1.94
N ILE A 285 19.33 12.61 1.61
CA ILE A 285 20.03 11.56 2.33
C ILE A 285 21.54 11.78 2.11
N ALA A 286 22.29 12.03 3.18
CA ALA A 286 23.73 12.21 3.09
C ALA A 286 24.42 10.90 2.71
N ALA A 287 25.58 11.00 2.06
CA ALA A 287 26.46 9.83 1.86
C ALA A 287 26.84 9.20 3.21
N GLY A 288 27.00 7.87 3.23
CA GLY A 288 27.31 7.20 4.48
C GLY A 288 27.35 5.69 4.35
N THR A 289 27.29 5.02 5.49
CA THR A 289 27.28 3.57 5.58
C THR A 289 26.06 3.07 6.37
N LYS A 290 25.58 1.88 5.99
CA LYS A 290 24.57 1.12 6.74
C LYS A 290 25.10 -0.27 7.01
N SER A 291 24.80 -0.81 8.18
CA SER A 291 25.19 -2.18 8.53
C SER A 291 24.06 -2.94 9.20
N ALA A 292 24.08 -4.25 9.03
CA ALA A 292 23.23 -5.19 9.73
C ALA A 292 23.98 -6.46 10.05
N THR A 293 23.72 -7.04 11.21
CA THR A 293 24.27 -8.32 11.62
C THR A 293 23.13 -9.30 11.82
N THR A 294 23.36 -10.57 11.47
CA THR A 294 22.36 -11.63 11.66
C THR A 294 22.05 -11.83 13.14
N THR A 295 20.79 -11.98 13.47
CA THR A 295 20.33 -12.29 14.83
C THR A 295 20.51 -13.77 15.17
N THR A 296 20.23 -14.65 14.20
CA THR A 296 20.55 -16.06 14.29
C THR A 296 22.03 -16.27 14.04
N LYS A 297 22.62 -17.28 14.63
CA LYS A 297 24.06 -17.54 14.62
C LYS A 297 24.33 -18.99 14.23
N ILE A 298 25.55 -19.24 13.72
CA ILE A 298 26.08 -20.58 13.70
C ILE A 298 26.61 -20.87 15.10
N THR A 299 26.05 -21.89 15.72
CA THR A 299 26.46 -22.35 17.06
C THR A 299 26.95 -23.78 16.99
N SER A 300 27.65 -24.23 18.01
CA SER A 300 28.12 -25.61 18.09
C SER A 300 27.48 -26.36 19.22
N PHE A 301 27.42 -27.68 19.06
CA PHE A 301 27.02 -28.59 20.13
C PHE A 301 27.88 -29.88 20.07
N ARG A 302 27.89 -30.58 21.16
CA ARG A 302 28.39 -31.96 21.26
C ARG A 302 27.17 -32.87 21.45
N PRO A 303 26.95 -33.87 20.57
CA PRO A 303 25.77 -34.70 20.60
C PRO A 303 25.73 -35.67 21.77
N ILE A 304 24.54 -36.18 22.08
CA ILE A 304 24.38 -37.36 22.90
C ILE A 304 24.52 -38.58 22.00
N PHE A 305 25.15 -39.64 22.49
CA PHE A 305 25.21 -40.94 21.82
C PHE A 305 24.51 -41.98 22.64
N TYR A 306 23.76 -42.85 22.01
CA TYR A 306 23.12 -43.99 22.67
C TYR A 306 22.93 -45.15 21.70
N GLY A 307 22.94 -46.37 22.22
CA GLY A 307 22.74 -47.53 21.39
C GLY A 307 23.27 -48.83 22.02
N VAL A 308 23.23 -49.86 21.22
CA VAL A 308 23.73 -51.18 21.59
C VAL A 308 25.14 -51.40 21.02
N SER A 309 26.00 -51.98 21.80
CA SER A 309 27.34 -52.40 21.40
C SER A 309 27.61 -53.82 21.91
N THR A 310 28.57 -54.51 21.30
CA THR A 310 29.06 -55.79 21.83
C THR A 310 29.99 -55.58 23.05
N THR A 311 30.09 -56.57 23.93
CA THR A 311 30.88 -56.45 25.14
C THR A 311 32.35 -56.79 24.96
N ASP A 312 32.76 -57.35 23.81
CA ASP A 312 34.11 -57.79 23.47
C ASP A 312 35.07 -56.64 23.14
N THR A 313 34.54 -55.44 22.89
CA THR A 313 35.31 -54.27 22.52
C THR A 313 35.41 -53.26 23.68
N ALA A 314 36.59 -52.74 24.00
CA ALA A 314 36.75 -51.69 25.01
C ALA A 314 35.98 -50.43 24.60
N ILE A 315 35.31 -49.77 25.55
CA ILE A 315 34.58 -48.51 25.27
C ILE A 315 35.58 -47.40 25.08
N ASN A 316 35.66 -46.88 23.86
CA ASN A 316 36.47 -45.76 23.48
C ASN A 316 35.66 -44.76 22.65
N GLY A 317 36.29 -43.66 22.23
CA GLY A 317 35.60 -42.63 21.44
C GLY A 317 35.05 -43.12 20.12
N GLU A 318 35.69 -44.07 19.46
CA GLU A 318 35.20 -44.64 18.19
C GLU A 318 33.95 -45.49 18.41
N VAL A 319 33.91 -46.35 19.44
CA VAL A 319 32.74 -47.12 19.82
C VAL A 319 31.55 -46.22 20.13
N ILE A 320 31.78 -45.13 20.90
CA ILE A 320 30.70 -44.17 21.21
C ILE A 320 30.24 -43.45 19.94
N ARG A 321 31.12 -43.04 19.06
CA ARG A 321 30.73 -42.41 17.81
C ARG A 321 29.98 -43.29 16.82
N ALA A 322 30.16 -44.58 16.91
CA ALA A 322 29.43 -45.55 16.10
C ALA A 322 27.98 -45.76 16.56
N LEU A 323 27.64 -45.28 17.76
CA LEU A 323 26.25 -45.31 18.27
C LEU A 323 25.36 -44.29 17.58
N THR A 324 24.07 -44.36 17.87
CA THR A 324 23.10 -43.36 17.36
C THR A 324 23.41 -41.96 17.87
N ASN A 325 23.57 -41.01 16.96
CA ASN A 325 23.68 -39.58 17.28
C ASN A 325 22.30 -39.06 17.68
N GLY A 326 22.09 -38.76 18.94
CA GLY A 326 20.87 -38.23 19.51
C GLY A 326 20.68 -36.71 19.38
N GLY A 327 21.67 -36.03 18.76
CA GLY A 327 21.65 -34.57 18.60
C GLY A 327 21.96 -33.81 19.88
N ILE A 328 21.46 -32.62 19.99
CA ILE A 328 21.70 -31.71 21.14
C ILE A 328 21.07 -32.29 22.42
N TYR A 329 21.83 -32.18 23.51
CA TYR A 329 21.33 -32.52 24.84
C TYR A 329 20.07 -31.74 25.17
N ASN A 330 19.05 -32.46 25.57
CA ASN A 330 17.78 -31.88 26.01
C ASN A 330 17.21 -32.71 27.16
N ALA A 331 17.22 -32.19 28.38
CA ALA A 331 16.71 -32.86 29.58
C ALA A 331 15.18 -33.16 29.50
N ALA A 332 14.43 -32.34 28.74
CA ALA A 332 13.00 -32.55 28.57
C ALA A 332 12.66 -33.71 27.58
N LYS A 333 13.62 -34.18 26.81
CA LYS A 333 13.40 -35.21 25.78
C LYS A 333 13.68 -36.62 26.33
N ASN A 334 12.69 -37.52 26.20
CA ASN A 334 12.92 -38.93 26.43
C ASN A 334 13.66 -39.54 25.24
N ILE A 335 14.66 -40.35 25.50
CA ILE A 335 15.35 -41.16 24.50
C ILE A 335 14.72 -42.54 24.55
N VAL A 336 14.13 -42.99 23.47
CA VAL A 336 13.58 -44.34 23.34
C VAL A 336 14.56 -45.18 22.52
N LEU A 337 15.05 -46.22 23.12
CA LEU A 337 16.01 -47.15 22.52
C LEU A 337 15.44 -48.55 22.46
N ASN A 338 15.26 -49.07 21.26
CA ASN A 338 14.95 -50.49 21.03
C ASN A 338 16.30 -51.26 20.98
N VAL A 339 16.45 -52.24 21.81
CA VAL A 339 17.66 -53.03 21.88
C VAL A 339 17.88 -53.86 20.62
N GLY A 340 16.86 -54.55 20.16
CA GLY A 340 16.89 -55.36 18.96
C GLY A 340 17.70 -56.68 19.13
N GLU A 341 17.56 -57.53 18.14
CA GLU A 341 18.37 -58.74 18.07
C GLU A 341 19.78 -58.46 17.59
N THR A 342 20.81 -58.86 18.35
CA THR A 342 22.22 -58.71 17.99
C THR A 342 22.92 -59.99 18.38
N ALA A 343 23.82 -60.49 17.54
CA ALA A 343 24.63 -61.66 17.87
C ALA A 343 25.68 -61.34 18.96
N GLY A 344 25.89 -62.26 19.91
CA GLY A 344 26.90 -62.13 20.97
C GLY A 344 26.40 -61.37 22.20
N ALA A 345 27.27 -61.23 23.16
CA ALA A 345 27.05 -60.49 24.40
C ALA A 345 26.87 -59.02 24.13
N LYS A 346 25.81 -58.45 24.65
CA LYS A 346 25.36 -57.05 24.37
C LYS A 346 25.56 -56.16 25.60
N ARG A 347 25.65 -54.89 25.34
CA ARG A 347 25.51 -53.82 26.33
C ARG A 347 24.82 -52.64 25.72
N VAL A 348 24.02 -51.91 26.50
CA VAL A 348 23.45 -50.63 26.11
C VAL A 348 24.38 -49.53 26.66
N ILE A 349 24.72 -48.59 25.82
CA ILE A 349 25.58 -47.44 26.17
C ILE A 349 24.76 -46.17 25.97
N LEU A 350 24.87 -45.27 26.98
CA LEU A 350 24.48 -43.87 26.90
C LEU A 350 25.69 -43.01 27.17
N ALA A 351 26.01 -42.09 26.30
CA ALA A 351 27.12 -41.19 26.48
C ALA A 351 26.75 -39.72 26.14
N TYR A 352 27.13 -38.77 26.96
CA TYR A 352 26.92 -37.36 26.75
C TYR A 352 28.05 -36.51 27.30
N PRO A 353 28.27 -35.28 26.78
CA PRO A 353 29.44 -34.46 27.20
C PRO A 353 29.48 -34.24 28.71
N ALA A 354 30.64 -34.39 29.30
CA ALA A 354 30.86 -34.33 30.74
C ALA A 354 30.96 -32.91 31.31
N ASN A 355 30.35 -31.93 30.69
CA ASN A 355 30.38 -30.57 31.20
C ASN A 355 29.50 -30.43 32.47
N THR A 356 29.91 -29.55 33.38
CA THR A 356 29.28 -29.40 34.69
C THR A 356 27.88 -28.84 34.69
N SER A 357 27.45 -28.20 33.58
CA SER A 357 26.11 -27.60 33.47
C SER A 357 25.02 -28.59 33.07
N ARG A 358 25.39 -29.85 32.76
CA ARG A 358 24.45 -30.92 32.39
C ARG A 358 24.25 -31.85 33.58
N GLY A 359 23.00 -32.15 33.85
CA GLY A 359 22.60 -33.08 34.90
C GLY A 359 23.11 -34.48 34.65
N GLY A 360 22.61 -35.41 35.37
CA GLY A 360 22.91 -36.84 35.27
C GLY A 360 21.86 -37.63 34.48
N LEU A 361 22.00 -38.91 34.58
CA LEU A 361 20.93 -39.84 34.25
C LEU A 361 19.84 -39.69 35.31
N SER A 362 18.62 -39.26 34.91
CA SER A 362 17.54 -39.07 35.85
C SER A 362 16.73 -40.38 36.08
N LYS A 363 16.33 -41.02 35.01
CA LYS A 363 15.56 -42.28 35.09
C LYS A 363 15.75 -43.08 33.80
N VAL A 364 15.77 -44.41 33.94
CA VAL A 364 15.64 -45.36 32.84
C VAL A 364 14.53 -46.33 33.16
N GLU A 365 13.58 -46.43 32.27
CA GLU A 365 12.45 -47.36 32.37
C GLU A 365 12.54 -48.41 31.27
N LEU A 366 12.39 -49.68 31.66
CA LEU A 366 12.20 -50.81 30.73
C LEU A 366 10.72 -50.80 30.33
N THR A 367 10.40 -50.15 29.26
CA THR A 367 9.00 -49.93 28.84
C THR A 367 8.35 -51.18 28.24
N SER A 368 9.14 -52.09 27.74
CA SER A 368 8.67 -53.45 27.34
C SER A 368 8.19 -54.32 28.52
N THR A 369 8.56 -53.92 29.76
CA THR A 369 8.18 -54.68 30.97
C THR A 369 7.52 -53.73 31.99
N MET A 370 6.30 -53.30 31.72
CA MET A 370 5.47 -52.47 32.61
C MET A 370 6.18 -51.24 33.21
N ASN A 371 7.10 -50.63 32.48
CA ASN A 371 7.88 -49.43 32.92
C ASN A 371 8.73 -49.71 34.16
N LEU A 372 9.34 -50.88 34.24
CA LEU A 372 10.25 -51.22 35.31
C LEU A 372 11.38 -50.21 35.39
N ASP A 373 11.64 -49.63 36.57
CA ASP A 373 12.74 -48.75 36.78
C ASP A 373 14.06 -49.54 36.85
N ILE A 374 14.92 -49.31 35.87
CA ILE A 374 16.26 -49.96 35.77
C ILE A 374 17.40 -48.92 35.85
N THR A 375 17.12 -47.72 36.39
CA THR A 375 18.11 -46.63 36.47
C THR A 375 19.39 -47.10 37.18
N SER A 376 19.26 -47.83 38.29
CA SER A 376 20.43 -48.30 39.10
C SER A 376 21.29 -49.34 38.37
N THR A 377 20.79 -49.98 37.33
CA THR A 377 21.53 -50.96 36.54
C THR A 377 22.39 -50.32 35.45
N TYR A 378 22.19 -49.02 35.19
CA TYR A 378 23.05 -48.22 34.32
C TYR A 378 24.26 -47.73 35.10
N VAL A 379 25.36 -48.46 35.00
CA VAL A 379 26.58 -48.22 35.77
C VAL A 379 27.44 -47.15 35.11
N ALA A 380 27.71 -46.07 35.85
CA ALA A 380 28.64 -45.05 35.39
C ALA A 380 30.05 -45.61 35.19
N GLN A 381 30.64 -45.30 34.07
CA GLN A 381 32.02 -45.62 33.72
C GLN A 381 32.93 -44.42 33.88
N ALA A 382 34.23 -44.64 33.78
CA ALA A 382 35.16 -43.53 33.61
C ALA A 382 34.81 -42.71 32.36
N ASN A 383 35.10 -41.40 32.39
CA ASN A 383 34.92 -40.54 31.23
C ASN A 383 35.75 -41.05 30.04
N VAL A 384 35.15 -40.98 28.88
CA VAL A 384 35.78 -41.37 27.61
C VAL A 384 35.96 -40.13 26.75
N GLU A 385 37.14 -39.96 26.18
CA GLU A 385 37.41 -38.90 25.22
C GLU A 385 36.77 -39.21 23.87
N VAL A 386 35.80 -38.39 23.45
CA VAL A 386 35.02 -38.57 22.22
C VAL A 386 35.32 -37.43 21.25
N PRO A 387 35.87 -37.72 20.07
CA PRO A 387 36.15 -36.69 19.06
C PRO A 387 34.83 -36.12 18.54
N GLY A 388 34.89 -34.86 18.05
CA GLY A 388 33.78 -34.24 17.31
C GLY A 388 33.64 -34.77 15.89
N ALA A 389 32.76 -34.15 15.10
CA ALA A 389 32.63 -34.47 13.69
C ALA A 389 33.99 -34.34 12.98
N ASN A 390 34.21 -35.16 11.94
CA ASN A 390 35.46 -35.16 11.16
C ASN A 390 36.72 -35.32 11.98
N GLY A 391 36.67 -36.02 13.12
CA GLY A 391 37.84 -36.21 14.00
C GLY A 391 38.28 -34.97 14.78
N TYR A 392 37.40 -33.97 14.90
CA TYR A 392 37.66 -32.75 15.65
C TYR A 392 37.98 -33.05 17.11
N THR A 393 38.73 -32.16 17.76
CA THR A 393 39.21 -32.28 19.15
C THR A 393 38.30 -33.08 20.05
N ALA A 394 38.81 -34.14 20.69
CA ALA A 394 38.05 -34.95 21.61
C ALA A 394 37.75 -34.20 22.90
N VAL A 395 36.61 -34.47 23.48
CA VAL A 395 36.18 -33.94 24.79
C VAL A 395 35.69 -35.10 25.67
N PRO A 396 35.77 -34.99 27.01
CA PRO A 396 35.32 -36.04 27.90
C PRO A 396 33.79 -36.18 27.87
N TYR A 397 33.33 -37.41 27.80
CA TYR A 397 31.92 -37.83 27.89
C TYR A 397 31.70 -38.66 29.15
N LYS A 398 30.60 -38.40 29.86
CA LYS A 398 30.05 -39.30 30.88
C LYS A 398 29.42 -40.48 30.13
N VAL A 399 29.77 -41.66 30.59
CA VAL A 399 29.29 -42.91 29.98
C VAL A 399 28.58 -43.77 31.02
N PHE A 400 27.39 -44.23 30.65
CA PHE A 400 26.60 -45.14 31.44
C PHE A 400 26.37 -46.42 30.63
N VAL A 401 26.53 -47.56 31.28
CA VAL A 401 26.44 -48.86 30.64
C VAL A 401 25.45 -49.76 31.36
N TYR A 402 24.55 -50.31 30.61
CA TYR A 402 23.68 -51.41 31.03
C TYR A 402 24.18 -52.68 30.36
N ALA A 403 24.67 -53.67 31.18
CA ALA A 403 25.27 -54.90 30.67
C ALA A 403 24.94 -56.11 31.58
N PRO A 404 23.64 -56.45 31.72
CA PRO A 404 23.31 -57.73 32.36
C PRO A 404 23.77 -58.91 31.52
N ALA A 405 23.84 -60.08 32.15
CA ALA A 405 24.35 -61.29 31.48
C ALA A 405 23.48 -61.68 30.26
N ASP A 406 22.19 -61.35 30.29
CA ASP A 406 21.25 -61.61 29.21
C ASP A 406 20.38 -60.37 28.95
N ILE A 407 20.44 -59.84 27.76
CA ILE A 407 19.65 -58.72 27.31
C ILE A 407 18.69 -59.21 26.23
N GLY A 408 17.39 -59.08 26.48
CA GLY A 408 16.34 -59.48 25.51
C GLY A 408 16.35 -58.61 24.26
N GLY A 409 16.12 -59.23 23.11
CA GLY A 409 16.01 -58.49 21.84
C GLY A 409 14.77 -57.63 21.75
N ASP A 410 13.77 -57.85 22.57
CA ASP A 410 12.51 -57.12 22.68
C ASP A 410 12.55 -55.96 23.72
N GLU A 411 13.69 -55.81 24.41
CA GLU A 411 13.82 -54.72 25.39
C GLU A 411 13.72 -53.34 24.74
N VAL A 412 12.89 -52.47 25.36
CA VAL A 412 12.75 -51.07 25.00
C VAL A 412 13.05 -50.21 26.22
N HIS A 413 14.11 -49.39 26.12
CA HIS A 413 14.53 -48.52 27.21
C HIS A 413 14.06 -47.08 26.92
N THR A 414 13.38 -46.47 27.90
CA THR A 414 13.06 -45.03 27.89
C THR A 414 13.98 -44.32 28.87
N ILE A 415 14.92 -43.55 28.33
CA ILE A 415 15.98 -42.88 29.08
C ILE A 415 15.60 -41.40 29.28
N LYS A 416 15.57 -40.94 30.52
CA LYS A 416 15.36 -39.54 30.89
C LYS A 416 16.65 -38.95 31.46
N LEU A 417 17.05 -37.80 30.96
CA LEU A 417 18.21 -37.06 31.44
C LEU A 417 17.74 -35.98 32.43
N ALA A 418 18.64 -35.61 33.38
CA ALA A 418 18.36 -34.55 34.37
C ALA A 418 18.91 -33.19 33.93
#